data_901714db2c0e52cc02b880e125e6cfd0
#
_entry.id   901714db2c0e52cc02b880e125e6cfd0
#
_cell.length_a   1.000
_cell.length_b   1.000
_cell.length_c   1.000
_cell.angle_alpha   90.00
_cell.angle_beta   90.00
_cell.angle_gamma   90.00
#
_symmetry.space_group_name_H-M   'P 1'
#
loop_
_entity.id
_entity.type
_entity.pdbx_description
1 polymer ?
#
loop_
_entity_poly.entity_id
_entity_poly.type
_entity_poly.pdbx_seq_one_letter_code
_entity_poly.pdbx_strand_id
1 'polypeptide(L)'
;MRATRVFLASFLVLFLEIALIRWMPAYIRLLSYFSNFILLASFLGIGIGCLLAPARSRLFQWFPALQAAVIAAVYFSRLEVSVPTAGSIYFSSGTAAKVVLVENTMLLPLLFVIVAALFATLAQRMGREMAQLPPLRAYTINLAGSLAGVVALGVISWLELPPTVWFGVAFAVAVPLLMTPEVEHGGAAPGLARPLSRPAVAINIVLLAASLALVHAMARGAIWSPYYKITVSQQGADTVVEVNNIFHQSMAPVEQKEYFYQWPYSVFGDTFQDVLILGAGSGTDVAAALRHGVSHVDAVEIDPAIIRLGREHHPDRPYSDPRVTVINDDARHFLRTTRKHYDLVVFALIDSLTM
;
A
#
# COMPACT_ATOMS: atom_id res chain seq x y z
N MET A 1 -9.93 30.41 9.63
CA MET A 1 -9.82 29.34 10.65
C MET A 1 -10.82 28.18 10.47
N ARG A 2 -12.16 28.40 10.32
CA ARG A 2 -13.13 27.28 10.14
C ARG A 2 -12.90 26.50 8.85
N ALA A 3 -12.75 27.20 7.72
CA ALA A 3 -12.44 26.59 6.43
C ALA A 3 -11.18 25.70 6.44
N THR A 4 -10.12 26.18 7.10
CA THR A 4 -8.87 25.43 7.27
C THR A 4 -9.09 24.14 8.06
N ARG A 5 -9.95 24.14 9.09
CA ARG A 5 -10.25 22.95 9.88
C ARG A 5 -11.04 21.91 9.08
N VAL A 6 -12.03 22.35 8.27
CA VAL A 6 -12.73 21.45 7.33
C VAL A 6 -11.74 20.83 6.37
N PHE A 7 -10.88 21.65 5.75
CA PHE A 7 -9.85 21.17 4.81
C PHE A 7 -8.94 20.12 5.45
N LEU A 8 -8.37 20.42 6.63
CA LEU A 8 -7.45 19.50 7.31
C LEU A 8 -8.14 18.21 7.77
N ALA A 9 -9.39 18.29 8.26
CA ALA A 9 -10.14 17.10 8.64
C ALA A 9 -10.45 16.20 7.43
N SER A 10 -10.88 16.80 6.31
CA SER A 10 -11.17 16.09 5.06
C SER A 10 -9.90 15.48 4.44
N PHE A 11 -8.79 16.25 4.47
CA PHE A 11 -7.48 15.76 4.09
C PHE A 11 -7.10 14.50 4.88
N LEU A 12 -7.21 14.58 6.22
CA LEU A 12 -6.81 13.49 7.10
C LEU A 12 -7.65 12.22 6.87
N VAL A 13 -8.96 12.35 6.63
CA VAL A 13 -9.85 11.21 6.35
C VAL A 13 -9.37 10.44 5.13
N LEU A 14 -9.26 11.09 3.97
CA LEU A 14 -8.92 10.40 2.71
C LEU A 14 -7.44 10.00 2.65
N PHE A 15 -6.54 10.84 3.17
CA PHE A 15 -5.12 10.51 3.25
C PHE A 15 -4.89 9.23 4.05
N LEU A 16 -5.50 9.14 5.24
CA LEU A 16 -5.33 7.98 6.13
C LEU A 16 -6.05 6.75 5.58
N GLU A 17 -7.20 6.92 4.93
CA GLU A 17 -7.93 5.83 4.28
C GLU A 17 -7.05 5.11 3.25
N ILE A 18 -6.51 5.86 2.29
CA ILE A 18 -5.65 5.28 1.25
C ILE A 18 -4.34 4.75 1.85
N ALA A 19 -3.78 5.44 2.86
CA ALA A 19 -2.60 4.97 3.56
C ALA A 19 -2.84 3.59 4.21
N LEU A 20 -3.98 3.38 4.88
CA LEU A 20 -4.32 2.10 5.51
C LEU A 20 -4.67 1.01 4.48
N ILE A 21 -5.40 1.36 3.40
CA ILE A 21 -5.68 0.44 2.28
C ILE A 21 -4.39 -0.14 1.71
N ARG A 22 -3.35 0.67 1.65
CA ARG A 22 -2.05 0.24 1.14
C ARG A 22 -1.17 -0.44 2.20
N TRP A 23 -1.18 0.09 3.43
CA TRP A 23 -0.25 -0.34 4.48
C TRP A 23 -0.66 -1.65 5.15
N MET A 24 -1.95 -1.84 5.47
CA MET A 24 -2.40 -3.03 6.20
C MET A 24 -2.22 -4.33 5.40
N PRO A 25 -2.58 -4.41 4.10
CA PRO A 25 -2.35 -5.62 3.30
C PRO A 25 -0.87 -5.96 3.12
N ALA A 26 0.02 -4.95 3.15
CA ALA A 26 1.47 -5.17 3.08
C ALA A 26 2.05 -5.92 4.30
N TYR A 27 1.27 -6.08 5.37
CA TYR A 27 1.66 -6.84 6.57
C TYR A 27 0.74 -8.03 6.87
N ILE A 28 -0.54 -7.90 6.55
CA ILE A 28 -1.55 -8.93 6.79
C ILE A 28 -1.96 -9.54 5.45
N ARG A 29 -1.32 -10.65 5.10
CA ARG A 29 -1.52 -11.34 3.81
C ARG A 29 -3.00 -11.62 3.49
N LEU A 30 -3.81 -11.94 4.51
CA LEU A 30 -5.24 -12.17 4.35
C LEU A 30 -5.97 -10.97 3.73
N LEU A 31 -5.56 -9.74 4.09
CA LEU A 31 -6.18 -8.52 3.57
C LEU A 31 -5.83 -8.26 2.10
N SER A 32 -4.74 -8.84 1.57
CA SER A 32 -4.43 -8.75 0.13
C SER A 32 -5.47 -9.47 -0.73
N TYR A 33 -6.12 -10.52 -0.18
CA TYR A 33 -7.22 -11.22 -0.87
C TYR A 33 -8.56 -10.49 -0.73
N PHE A 34 -8.70 -9.60 0.26
CA PHE A 34 -9.91 -8.82 0.53
C PHE A 34 -9.65 -7.33 0.36
N SER A 35 -9.29 -6.91 -0.85
CA SER A 35 -8.87 -5.54 -1.18
C SER A 35 -9.85 -4.45 -0.73
N ASN A 36 -11.15 -4.77 -0.72
CA ASN A 36 -12.20 -3.82 -0.31
C ASN A 36 -12.50 -3.81 1.19
N PHE A 37 -11.82 -4.65 1.98
CA PHE A 37 -12.12 -4.77 3.41
C PHE A 37 -11.97 -3.45 4.16
N ILE A 38 -10.84 -2.78 3.98
CA ILE A 38 -10.54 -1.51 4.65
C ILE A 38 -11.43 -0.40 4.12
N LEU A 39 -11.70 -0.39 2.82
CA LEU A 39 -12.60 0.56 2.18
C LEU A 39 -14.02 0.47 2.76
N LEU A 40 -14.55 -0.75 2.94
CA LEU A 40 -15.88 -0.96 3.52
C LEU A 40 -15.92 -0.54 4.99
N ALA A 41 -14.87 -0.84 5.76
CA ALA A 41 -14.78 -0.44 7.16
C ALA A 41 -14.69 1.09 7.30
N SER A 42 -13.88 1.75 6.46
CA SER A 42 -13.76 3.22 6.48
C SER A 42 -15.07 3.89 6.08
N PHE A 43 -15.75 3.42 5.04
CA PHE A 43 -17.05 3.96 4.61
C PHE A 43 -18.12 3.81 5.70
N LEU A 44 -18.19 2.65 6.34
CA LEU A 44 -19.09 2.44 7.47
C LEU A 44 -18.75 3.43 8.60
N GLY A 45 -17.47 3.56 8.95
CA GLY A 45 -17.00 4.48 9.97
C GLY A 45 -17.30 5.93 9.62
N ILE A 46 -17.05 6.36 8.38
CA ILE A 46 -17.37 7.70 7.89
C ILE A 46 -18.88 7.96 8.01
N GLY A 47 -19.71 7.03 7.58
CA GLY A 47 -21.17 7.13 7.68
C GLY A 47 -21.63 7.30 9.14
N ILE A 48 -21.17 6.43 10.05
CA ILE A 48 -21.48 6.50 11.47
C ILE A 48 -20.97 7.83 12.08
N GLY A 49 -19.74 8.24 11.76
CA GLY A 49 -19.17 9.48 12.26
C GLY A 49 -19.98 10.72 11.85
N CYS A 50 -20.40 10.79 10.59
CA CYS A 50 -21.26 11.85 10.08
C CYS A 50 -22.61 11.88 10.79
N LEU A 51 -23.25 10.72 11.00
CA LEU A 51 -24.50 10.61 11.76
C LEU A 51 -24.34 11.05 13.23
N LEU A 52 -23.17 10.81 13.82
CA LEU A 52 -22.86 11.22 15.20
C LEU A 52 -22.31 12.66 15.30
N ALA A 53 -22.22 13.41 14.21
CA ALA A 53 -21.75 14.80 14.25
C ALA A 53 -22.60 15.70 15.20
N PRO A 54 -23.94 15.60 15.26
CA PRO A 54 -24.75 16.37 16.20
C PRO A 54 -24.74 15.83 17.64
N ALA A 55 -24.18 14.65 17.91
CA ALA A 55 -24.16 14.06 19.24
C ALA A 55 -23.25 14.85 20.21
N ARG A 56 -23.48 14.71 21.52
CA ARG A 56 -22.66 15.39 22.56
C ARG A 56 -21.27 14.74 22.72
N SER A 57 -21.10 13.48 22.32
CA SER A 57 -19.83 12.74 22.47
C SER A 57 -18.72 13.36 21.62
N ARG A 58 -17.50 13.38 22.09
CA ARG A 58 -16.31 13.87 21.38
C ARG A 58 -15.45 12.68 20.99
N LEU A 59 -15.73 12.09 19.85
CA LEU A 59 -15.04 10.85 19.45
C LEU A 59 -13.60 11.12 19.01
N PHE A 60 -13.31 12.28 18.41
CA PHE A 60 -11.99 12.58 17.87
C PHE A 60 -10.85 12.53 18.91
N GLN A 61 -11.13 12.74 20.18
CA GLN A 61 -10.14 12.55 21.26
C GLN A 61 -9.62 11.11 21.35
N TRP A 62 -10.37 10.12 20.85
CA TRP A 62 -9.99 8.71 20.84
C TRP A 62 -9.23 8.29 19.57
N PHE A 63 -9.11 9.20 18.59
CA PHE A 63 -8.38 8.94 17.34
C PHE A 63 -6.97 8.38 17.60
N PRO A 64 -6.10 8.99 18.44
CA PRO A 64 -4.75 8.49 18.68
C PRO A 64 -4.73 7.09 19.29
N ALA A 65 -5.66 6.79 20.21
CA ALA A 65 -5.75 5.47 20.83
C ALA A 65 -6.21 4.40 19.83
N LEU A 66 -7.21 4.70 18.99
CA LEU A 66 -7.68 3.79 17.94
C LEU A 66 -6.63 3.60 16.85
N GLN A 67 -5.91 4.66 16.49
CA GLN A 67 -4.80 4.56 15.56
C GLN A 67 -3.68 3.67 16.11
N ALA A 68 -3.31 3.83 17.38
CA ALA A 68 -2.37 2.96 18.06
C ALA A 68 -2.87 1.51 18.12
N ALA A 69 -4.16 1.30 18.36
CA ALA A 69 -4.77 -0.03 18.36
C ALA A 69 -4.70 -0.70 16.97
N VAL A 70 -4.99 0.05 15.89
CA VAL A 70 -4.83 -0.47 14.50
C VAL A 70 -3.39 -0.88 14.25
N ILE A 71 -2.42 -0.02 14.56
CA ILE A 71 -1.00 -0.29 14.33
C ILE A 71 -0.53 -1.48 15.18
N ALA A 72 -0.93 -1.54 16.45
CA ALA A 72 -0.62 -2.67 17.33
C ALA A 72 -1.26 -3.97 16.81
N ALA A 73 -2.52 -3.94 16.38
CA ALA A 73 -3.18 -5.10 15.80
C ALA A 73 -2.43 -5.62 14.55
N VAL A 74 -1.99 -4.73 13.66
CA VAL A 74 -1.16 -5.10 12.50
C VAL A 74 0.19 -5.66 12.93
N TYR A 75 0.83 -5.08 13.94
CA TYR A 75 2.12 -5.57 14.44
C TYR A 75 2.03 -6.98 15.06
N PHE A 76 0.98 -7.23 15.84
CA PHE A 76 0.80 -8.53 16.52
C PHE A 76 0.13 -9.58 15.63
N SER A 77 -0.60 -9.16 14.59
CA SER A 77 -1.35 -10.05 13.73
C SER A 77 -0.52 -10.70 12.63
N ARG A 78 0.75 -10.94 12.75
CA ARG A 78 1.60 -11.61 11.74
C ARG A 78 1.00 -12.91 11.20
N LEU A 79 -0.23 -12.79 10.69
CA LEU A 79 -1.09 -13.88 10.27
C LEU A 79 -0.69 -14.31 8.86
N GLU A 80 0.04 -15.38 8.81
CA GLU A 80 0.18 -16.18 7.60
C GLU A 80 -1.11 -17.00 7.42
N VAL A 81 -1.84 -16.72 6.36
CA VAL A 81 -2.95 -17.59 5.95
C VAL A 81 -2.37 -18.70 5.10
N SER A 82 -2.36 -19.89 5.65
CA SER A 82 -2.29 -21.11 4.83
C SER A 82 -3.66 -21.28 4.18
N VAL A 83 -3.72 -21.09 2.88
CA VAL A 83 -4.86 -21.58 2.10
C VAL A 83 -4.60 -23.08 1.89
N PRO A 84 -5.43 -23.99 2.43
CA PRO A 84 -5.33 -25.41 2.10
C PRO A 84 -5.65 -25.54 0.60
N THR A 85 -4.66 -25.72 -0.22
CA THR A 85 -4.88 -25.96 -1.64
C THR A 85 -4.79 -27.43 -1.92
N ALA A 86 -5.88 -27.99 -2.36
CA ALA A 86 -5.95 -29.31 -3.00
C ALA A 86 -5.41 -29.25 -4.45
N GLY A 87 -4.41 -28.42 -4.71
CA GLY A 87 -3.79 -28.30 -6.01
C GLY A 87 -2.41 -27.67 -5.86
N SER A 88 -1.45 -28.16 -6.63
CA SER A 88 -0.09 -27.65 -6.67
C SER A 88 -0.11 -26.16 -7.01
N ILE A 89 0.03 -25.31 -6.02
CA ILE A 89 0.35 -23.92 -6.27
C ILE A 89 1.87 -23.87 -6.48
N TYR A 90 2.29 -23.45 -7.66
CA TYR A 90 3.69 -23.27 -8.04
C TYR A 90 4.44 -22.21 -7.22
N PHE A 91 3.83 -21.65 -6.21
CA PHE A 91 4.34 -20.57 -5.37
C PHE A 91 4.51 -21.02 -3.91
N SER A 92 5.12 -22.17 -3.69
CA SER A 92 5.60 -22.50 -2.35
C SER A 92 6.89 -21.74 -2.10
N SER A 93 6.86 -20.71 -1.26
CA SER A 93 8.10 -20.22 -0.63
C SER A 93 8.78 -21.41 0.06
N GLY A 94 10.00 -21.72 -0.34
CA GLY A 94 10.77 -22.89 0.17
C GLY A 94 11.16 -22.85 1.63
N THR A 95 10.64 -21.93 2.41
CA THR A 95 10.67 -21.96 3.87
C THR A 95 9.36 -22.55 4.33
N ALA A 96 9.42 -23.79 4.89
CA ALA A 96 8.36 -24.34 5.70
C ALA A 96 8.19 -23.44 6.95
N ALA A 97 7.64 -22.25 6.74
CA ALA A 97 7.16 -21.41 7.82
C ALA A 97 6.11 -22.25 8.54
N LYS A 98 6.29 -22.48 9.84
CA LYS A 98 5.27 -23.09 10.69
C LYS A 98 4.00 -22.29 10.47
N VAL A 99 3.10 -22.84 9.66
CA VAL A 99 1.78 -22.31 9.48
C VAL A 99 1.08 -22.44 10.83
N VAL A 100 1.08 -21.37 11.57
CA VAL A 100 0.19 -21.26 12.73
C VAL A 100 -1.18 -21.01 12.13
N LEU A 101 -1.94 -22.09 11.96
CA LEU A 101 -3.39 -22.03 11.77
C LEU A 101 -3.97 -21.40 13.05
N VAL A 102 -3.89 -20.08 13.13
CA VAL A 102 -4.72 -19.39 14.09
C VAL A 102 -6.11 -19.40 13.48
N GLU A 103 -7.05 -20.12 14.10
CA GLU A 103 -8.47 -19.98 13.85
C GLU A 103 -8.90 -18.55 14.19
N ASN A 104 -8.52 -17.60 13.35
CA ASN A 104 -8.74 -16.18 13.60
C ASN A 104 -10.04 -15.69 12.94
N THR A 105 -11.09 -16.45 13.11
CA THR A 105 -12.44 -16.02 12.74
C THR A 105 -12.80 -14.67 13.40
N MET A 106 -12.20 -14.36 14.54
CA MET A 106 -12.49 -13.11 15.29
C MET A 106 -11.59 -11.92 14.92
N LEU A 107 -10.42 -12.17 14.29
CA LEU A 107 -9.50 -11.06 14.02
C LEU A 107 -10.03 -10.13 12.91
N LEU A 108 -10.57 -10.67 11.83
CA LEU A 108 -11.12 -9.84 10.75
C LEU A 108 -12.28 -8.96 11.23
N PRO A 109 -13.32 -9.51 11.91
CA PRO A 109 -14.36 -8.66 12.50
C PRO A 109 -13.79 -7.61 13.48
N LEU A 110 -12.83 -7.98 14.31
CA LEU A 110 -12.18 -7.04 15.23
C LEU A 110 -11.46 -5.91 14.49
N LEU A 111 -10.65 -6.23 13.50
CA LEU A 111 -9.97 -5.23 12.65
C LEU A 111 -10.99 -4.34 11.94
N PHE A 112 -12.06 -4.92 11.40
CA PHE A 112 -13.12 -4.16 10.76
C PHE A 112 -13.73 -3.13 11.71
N VAL A 113 -14.11 -3.56 12.92
CA VAL A 113 -14.71 -2.68 13.94
C VAL A 113 -13.74 -1.59 14.37
N ILE A 114 -12.45 -1.92 14.60
CA ILE A 114 -11.46 -0.93 15.02
C ILE A 114 -11.21 0.11 13.91
N VAL A 115 -11.09 -0.32 12.65
CA VAL A 115 -10.95 0.60 11.50
C VAL A 115 -12.19 1.46 11.34
N ALA A 116 -13.40 0.87 11.40
CA ALA A 116 -14.64 1.63 11.33
C ALA A 116 -14.75 2.65 12.49
N ALA A 117 -14.40 2.25 13.72
CA ALA A 117 -14.37 3.15 14.85
C ALA A 117 -13.35 4.30 14.66
N LEU A 118 -12.16 4.01 14.12
CA LEU A 118 -11.15 5.01 13.79
C LEU A 118 -11.72 6.07 12.83
N PHE A 119 -12.33 5.65 11.73
CA PHE A 119 -12.92 6.57 10.75
C PHE A 119 -14.15 7.30 11.29
N ALA A 120 -14.92 6.67 12.18
CA ALA A 120 -16.02 7.36 12.85
C ALA A 120 -15.55 8.55 13.69
N THR A 121 -14.38 8.47 14.34
CA THR A 121 -13.81 9.60 15.08
C THR A 121 -13.43 10.76 14.17
N LEU A 122 -12.80 10.46 13.05
CA LEU A 122 -12.37 11.44 12.03
C LEU A 122 -13.58 12.13 11.38
N ALA A 123 -14.54 11.32 10.94
CA ALA A 123 -15.73 11.82 10.24
C ALA A 123 -16.67 12.60 11.16
N GLN A 124 -16.78 12.26 12.45
CA GLN A 124 -17.52 13.08 13.40
C GLN A 124 -16.90 14.48 13.48
N ARG A 125 -15.57 14.58 13.59
CA ARG A 125 -14.88 15.86 13.61
C ARG A 125 -15.10 16.63 12.31
N MET A 126 -14.93 16.00 11.17
CA MET A 126 -15.16 16.58 9.84
C MET A 126 -16.59 17.12 9.71
N GLY A 127 -17.60 16.29 10.02
CA GLY A 127 -19.01 16.67 9.93
C GLY A 127 -19.35 17.89 10.82
N ARG A 128 -18.81 17.98 12.02
CA ARG A 128 -18.97 19.13 12.93
C ARG A 128 -18.39 20.42 12.36
N GLU A 129 -17.19 20.34 11.79
CA GLU A 129 -16.57 21.53 11.19
C GLU A 129 -17.32 21.96 9.92
N MET A 130 -17.83 21.01 9.13
CA MET A 130 -18.65 21.30 7.94
C MET A 130 -19.97 21.98 8.31
N ALA A 131 -20.63 21.53 9.37
CA ALA A 131 -21.88 22.11 9.85
C ALA A 131 -21.80 23.59 10.23
N GLN A 132 -20.59 24.14 10.41
CA GLN A 132 -20.37 25.55 10.74
C GLN A 132 -20.24 26.48 9.52
N LEU A 133 -20.31 25.93 8.32
CA LEU A 133 -20.17 26.67 7.06
C LEU A 133 -21.44 26.53 6.21
N PRO A 134 -21.69 27.47 5.30
CA PRO A 134 -22.74 27.28 4.29
C PRO A 134 -22.53 25.98 3.54
N PRO A 135 -23.58 25.19 3.23
CA PRO A 135 -23.46 23.83 2.71
C PRO A 135 -22.59 23.71 1.46
N LEU A 136 -22.78 24.56 0.48
CA LEU A 136 -21.98 24.53 -0.76
C LEU A 136 -20.51 24.80 -0.49
N ARG A 137 -20.20 25.79 0.35
CA ARG A 137 -18.82 26.11 0.73
C ARG A 137 -18.17 25.00 1.54
N ALA A 138 -18.90 24.39 2.48
CA ALA A 138 -18.44 23.25 3.25
C ALA A 138 -18.08 22.08 2.32
N TYR A 139 -18.96 21.77 1.39
CA TYR A 139 -18.77 20.68 0.42
C TYR A 139 -17.54 20.93 -0.48
N THR A 140 -17.42 22.14 -1.05
CA THR A 140 -16.26 22.47 -1.89
C THR A 140 -14.93 22.34 -1.15
N ILE A 141 -14.86 22.80 0.12
CA ILE A 141 -13.64 22.71 0.92
C ILE A 141 -13.36 21.26 1.30
N ASN A 142 -14.40 20.48 1.63
CA ASN A 142 -14.28 19.05 1.90
C ASN A 142 -13.69 18.32 0.67
N LEU A 143 -14.23 18.55 -0.52
CA LEU A 143 -13.73 17.95 -1.75
C LEU A 143 -12.27 18.33 -2.02
N ALA A 144 -11.92 19.61 -1.85
CA ALA A 144 -10.55 20.09 -2.03
C ALA A 144 -9.58 19.47 -1.03
N GLY A 145 -9.96 19.35 0.25
CA GLY A 145 -9.15 18.72 1.29
C GLY A 145 -8.97 17.23 1.02
N SER A 146 -10.03 16.53 0.66
CA SER A 146 -10.01 15.11 0.29
C SER A 146 -9.09 14.85 -0.91
N LEU A 147 -9.23 15.62 -1.99
CA LEU A 147 -8.38 15.53 -3.16
C LEU A 147 -6.91 15.80 -2.83
N ALA A 148 -6.64 16.83 -2.01
CA ALA A 148 -5.29 17.12 -1.54
C ALA A 148 -4.69 15.95 -0.75
N GLY A 149 -5.48 15.25 0.06
CA GLY A 149 -5.06 14.05 0.79
C GLY A 149 -4.66 12.90 -0.15
N VAL A 150 -5.48 12.64 -1.16
CA VAL A 150 -5.20 11.61 -2.19
C VAL A 150 -3.92 11.94 -2.95
N VAL A 151 -3.81 13.18 -3.45
CA VAL A 151 -2.64 13.64 -4.21
C VAL A 151 -1.37 13.60 -3.35
N ALA A 152 -1.46 14.04 -2.09
CA ALA A 152 -0.30 14.02 -1.19
C ALA A 152 0.24 12.60 -0.97
N LEU A 153 -0.63 11.62 -0.72
CA LEU A 153 -0.18 10.23 -0.58
C LEU A 153 0.37 9.67 -1.90
N GLY A 154 -0.26 10.01 -3.03
CA GLY A 154 0.24 9.65 -4.35
C GLY A 154 1.66 10.16 -4.60
N VAL A 155 1.93 11.43 -4.30
CA VAL A 155 3.28 12.03 -4.43
C VAL A 155 4.27 11.37 -3.49
N ILE A 156 3.92 11.16 -2.22
CA ILE A 156 4.77 10.52 -1.22
C ILE A 156 5.09 9.07 -1.66
N SER A 157 4.12 8.37 -2.22
CA SER A 157 4.30 7.01 -2.75
C SER A 157 5.19 6.99 -3.99
N TRP A 158 4.99 7.94 -4.90
CA TRP A 158 5.83 8.10 -6.09
C TRP A 158 7.30 8.38 -5.74
N LEU A 159 7.53 9.14 -4.65
CA LEU A 159 8.86 9.41 -4.11
C LEU A 159 9.44 8.23 -3.31
N GLU A 160 8.78 7.08 -3.30
CA GLU A 160 9.20 5.86 -2.59
C GLU A 160 9.43 6.06 -1.08
N LEU A 161 8.74 7.03 -0.47
CA LEU A 161 8.91 7.33 0.95
C LEU A 161 8.21 6.27 1.81
N PRO A 162 8.84 5.86 2.93
CA PRO A 162 8.31 4.78 3.76
C PRO A 162 7.05 5.20 4.55
N PRO A 163 6.28 4.24 5.07
CA PRO A 163 5.07 4.50 5.88
C PRO A 163 5.30 5.43 7.08
N THR A 164 6.52 5.50 7.59
CA THR A 164 6.88 6.48 8.62
C THR A 164 6.54 7.91 8.21
N VAL A 165 6.75 8.25 6.94
CA VAL A 165 6.41 9.58 6.41
C VAL A 165 4.89 9.71 6.25
N TRP A 166 4.18 8.67 5.79
CA TRP A 166 2.72 8.69 5.63
C TRP A 166 2.03 8.97 6.97
N PHE A 167 2.34 8.18 8.00
CA PHE A 167 1.79 8.37 9.34
C PHE A 167 2.30 9.66 9.98
N GLY A 168 3.55 10.07 9.70
CA GLY A 168 4.09 11.35 10.14
C GLY A 168 3.27 12.55 9.65
N VAL A 169 2.90 12.57 8.37
CA VAL A 169 2.02 13.59 7.78
C VAL A 169 0.62 13.54 8.41
N ALA A 170 0.03 12.34 8.55
CA ALA A 170 -1.27 12.19 9.18
C ALA A 170 -1.28 12.74 10.62
N PHE A 171 -0.23 12.46 11.38
CA PHE A 171 -0.11 12.93 12.77
C PHE A 171 0.16 14.43 12.85
N ALA A 172 0.99 14.98 11.95
CA ALA A 172 1.22 16.41 11.85
C ALA A 172 -0.08 17.20 11.57
N VAL A 173 -1.00 16.62 10.79
CA VAL A 173 -2.35 17.20 10.56
C VAL A 173 -3.29 16.96 11.73
N ALA A 174 -3.21 15.81 12.41
CA ALA A 174 -4.09 15.48 13.52
C ALA A 174 -3.82 16.32 14.77
N VAL A 175 -2.55 16.63 15.08
CA VAL A 175 -2.17 17.38 16.30
C VAL A 175 -2.83 18.76 16.37
N PRO A 176 -2.78 19.64 15.36
CA PRO A 176 -3.51 20.91 15.39
C PRO A 176 -5.02 20.74 15.57
N LEU A 177 -5.62 19.70 14.99
CA LEU A 177 -7.04 19.41 15.15
C LEU A 177 -7.36 18.98 16.59
N LEU A 178 -6.49 18.19 17.24
CA LEU A 178 -6.63 17.80 18.65
C LEU A 178 -6.51 19.00 19.60
N MET A 179 -5.66 19.97 19.28
CA MET A 179 -5.45 21.18 20.09
C MET A 179 -6.56 22.22 19.91
N THR A 180 -7.34 22.15 18.84
CA THR A 180 -8.42 23.11 18.59
C THR A 180 -9.72 22.65 19.26
N PRO A 181 -10.44 23.56 19.96
CA PRO A 181 -11.72 23.21 20.55
C PRO A 181 -12.75 22.83 19.49
N GLU A 182 -13.53 21.80 19.78
CA GLU A 182 -14.67 21.40 18.96
C GLU A 182 -15.90 22.27 19.28
N VAL A 183 -16.83 22.36 18.33
CA VAL A 183 -18.14 22.94 18.58
C VAL A 183 -19.04 21.91 19.25
N GLU A 184 -19.61 22.23 20.37
CA GLU A 184 -20.60 21.40 21.04
C GLU A 184 -21.99 21.61 20.42
N HIS A 185 -22.60 20.51 19.96
CA HIS A 185 -23.98 20.48 19.49
C HIS A 185 -24.84 19.83 20.57
N GLY A 186 -26.06 20.34 20.77
CA GLY A 186 -27.06 19.75 21.70
C GLY A 186 -27.35 20.56 22.97
N GLY A 187 -26.86 21.80 23.07
CA GLY A 187 -27.33 22.81 24.02
C GLY A 187 -28.27 23.80 23.38
N ALA A 188 -28.95 24.65 24.20
CA ALA A 188 -29.84 25.73 23.75
C ALA A 188 -29.14 26.76 22.83
N ALA A 189 -27.80 26.81 22.84
CA ALA A 189 -26.98 27.57 21.89
C ALA A 189 -25.70 26.78 21.58
N PRO A 190 -25.17 26.86 20.31
CA PRO A 190 -23.89 26.23 19.97
C PRO A 190 -22.77 26.90 20.77
N GLY A 191 -22.16 26.15 21.69
CA GLY A 191 -21.04 26.57 22.50
C GLY A 191 -19.73 25.98 21.99
N LEU A 192 -18.60 26.65 22.27
CA LEU A 192 -17.28 26.04 22.12
C LEU A 192 -17.09 25.03 23.25
N ALA A 193 -16.84 23.80 22.90
CA ALA A 193 -16.46 22.80 23.85
C ALA A 193 -15.18 23.21 24.60
N ARG A 194 -15.05 22.81 25.83
CA ARG A 194 -13.78 23.00 26.55
C ARG A 194 -12.65 22.28 25.81
N PRO A 195 -11.49 22.95 25.63
CA PRO A 195 -10.34 22.28 25.06
C PRO A 195 -9.97 21.05 25.88
N LEU A 196 -9.32 20.06 25.25
CA LEU A 196 -8.77 18.94 25.99
C LEU A 196 -7.83 19.44 27.10
N SER A 197 -7.84 18.75 28.23
CA SER A 197 -6.89 19.07 29.30
C SER A 197 -5.46 18.84 28.81
N ARG A 198 -4.51 19.62 29.34
CA ARG A 198 -3.08 19.47 29.00
C ARG A 198 -2.58 18.01 29.09
N PRO A 199 -2.90 17.24 30.17
CA PRO A 199 -2.49 15.85 30.27
C PRO A 199 -3.14 14.97 29.17
N ALA A 200 -4.40 15.20 28.81
CA ALA A 200 -5.04 14.45 27.72
C ALA A 200 -4.38 14.72 26.36
N VAL A 201 -4.01 15.96 26.07
CA VAL A 201 -3.25 16.31 24.86
C VAL A 201 -1.88 15.63 24.89
N ALA A 202 -1.18 15.65 26.01
CA ALA A 202 0.12 15.00 26.16
C ALA A 202 0.03 13.48 25.91
N ILE A 203 -0.97 12.81 26.50
CA ILE A 203 -1.21 11.37 26.29
C ILE A 203 -1.44 11.08 24.80
N ASN A 204 -2.28 11.87 24.14
CA ASN A 204 -2.56 11.69 22.71
C ASN A 204 -1.30 11.88 21.83
N ILE A 205 -0.46 12.86 22.14
CA ILE A 205 0.81 13.07 21.44
C ILE A 205 1.75 11.88 21.67
N VAL A 206 1.85 11.37 22.89
CA VAL A 206 2.66 10.20 23.22
C VAL A 206 2.18 8.96 22.46
N LEU A 207 0.86 8.74 22.38
CA LEU A 207 0.29 7.63 21.61
C LEU A 207 0.62 7.74 20.11
N LEU A 208 0.52 8.93 19.52
CA LEU A 208 0.89 9.16 18.12
C LEU A 208 2.40 8.94 17.90
N ALA A 209 3.23 9.45 18.80
CA ALA A 209 4.69 9.27 18.73
C ALA A 209 5.09 7.79 18.86
N ALA A 210 4.50 7.06 19.81
CA ALA A 210 4.73 5.63 19.98
C ALA A 210 4.25 4.83 18.74
N SER A 211 3.10 5.20 18.18
CA SER A 211 2.57 4.64 16.95
C SER A 211 3.54 4.86 15.78
N LEU A 212 4.07 6.07 15.64
CA LEU A 212 5.03 6.40 14.58
C LEU A 212 6.35 5.64 14.74
N ALA A 213 6.84 5.49 15.98
CA ALA A 213 8.02 4.70 16.29
C ALA A 213 7.83 3.22 15.93
N LEU A 214 6.64 2.67 16.19
CA LEU A 214 6.31 1.29 15.85
C LEU A 214 6.23 1.10 14.33
N VAL A 215 5.55 2.01 13.62
CA VAL A 215 5.52 2.01 12.13
C VAL A 215 6.93 2.10 11.55
N HIS A 216 7.77 2.97 12.10
CA HIS A 216 9.17 3.09 11.68
C HIS A 216 9.93 1.78 11.88
N ALA A 217 9.78 1.13 13.03
CA ALA A 217 10.41 -0.16 13.30
C ALA A 217 9.93 -1.26 12.33
N MET A 218 8.64 -1.26 12.00
CA MET A 218 8.05 -2.21 11.04
C MET A 218 8.51 -1.96 9.59
N ALA A 219 8.78 -0.72 9.22
CA ALA A 219 9.17 -0.35 7.86
C ALA A 219 10.65 -0.61 7.56
N ARG A 220 11.47 -0.88 8.59
CA ARG A 220 12.91 -1.13 8.41
C ARG A 220 13.18 -2.37 7.58
N GLY A 221 14.18 -2.27 6.69
CA GLY A 221 14.61 -3.39 5.85
C GLY A 221 13.69 -3.68 4.65
N ALA A 222 12.63 -2.88 4.44
CA ALA A 222 11.77 -2.97 3.27
C ALA A 222 11.93 -1.74 2.36
N ILE A 223 11.88 -1.97 1.06
CA ILE A 223 11.77 -0.94 0.03
C ILE A 223 10.27 -0.70 -0.19
N TRP A 224 9.85 0.57 -0.21
CA TRP A 224 8.48 0.96 -0.47
C TRP A 224 8.41 1.60 -1.85
N SER A 225 8.10 0.79 -2.86
CA SER A 225 7.91 1.29 -4.23
C SER A 225 6.56 2.02 -4.35
N PRO A 226 6.22 2.64 -5.48
CA PRO A 226 4.87 3.16 -5.70
C PRO A 226 3.77 2.11 -5.58
N TYR A 227 4.09 0.83 -5.77
CA TYR A 227 3.12 -0.27 -5.84
C TYR A 227 3.15 -1.17 -4.61
N TYR A 228 4.33 -1.55 -4.10
CA TYR A 228 4.51 -2.63 -3.14
C TYR A 228 5.41 -2.26 -1.97
N LYS A 229 5.26 -3.02 -0.88
CA LYS A 229 6.33 -3.25 0.08
C LYS A 229 7.19 -4.39 -0.45
N ILE A 230 8.45 -4.14 -0.72
CA ILE A 230 9.39 -5.11 -1.26
C ILE A 230 10.39 -5.51 -0.17
N THR A 231 10.59 -6.80 0.02
CA THR A 231 11.65 -7.33 0.87
C THR A 231 12.57 -8.21 0.03
N VAL A 232 13.86 -8.11 0.28
CA VAL A 232 14.90 -8.85 -0.43
C VAL A 232 15.65 -9.72 0.58
N SER A 233 15.79 -11.00 0.28
CA SER A 233 16.53 -11.95 1.12
C SER A 233 17.43 -12.83 0.26
N GLN A 234 18.52 -13.33 0.86
CA GLN A 234 19.39 -14.31 0.22
C GLN A 234 18.96 -15.71 0.67
N GLN A 235 18.69 -16.60 -0.26
CA GLN A 235 18.38 -18.01 -0.01
C GLN A 235 19.36 -18.90 -0.79
N GLY A 236 20.43 -19.32 -0.11
CA GLY A 236 21.55 -19.98 -0.79
C GLY A 236 22.27 -19.02 -1.74
N ALA A 237 22.32 -19.36 -3.03
CA ALA A 237 22.89 -18.51 -4.09
C ALA A 237 21.88 -17.52 -4.68
N ASP A 238 20.59 -17.73 -4.44
CA ASP A 238 19.53 -16.96 -5.05
C ASP A 238 19.15 -15.72 -4.23
N THR A 239 18.89 -14.63 -4.93
CA THR A 239 18.29 -13.45 -4.32
C THR A 239 16.77 -13.49 -4.51
N VAL A 240 16.06 -13.67 -3.40
CA VAL A 240 14.59 -13.76 -3.38
C VAL A 240 13.98 -12.41 -3.13
N VAL A 241 13.00 -12.05 -3.95
CA VAL A 241 12.18 -10.84 -3.84
C VAL A 241 10.77 -11.25 -3.43
N GLU A 242 10.30 -10.68 -2.34
CA GLU A 242 8.91 -10.79 -1.90
C GLU A 242 8.22 -9.44 -2.00
N VAL A 243 6.97 -9.43 -2.43
CA VAL A 243 6.10 -8.26 -2.43
C VAL A 243 4.92 -8.49 -1.49
N ASN A 244 4.70 -7.56 -0.57
CA ASN A 244 3.65 -7.66 0.46
C ASN A 244 3.69 -9.00 1.23
N ASN A 245 4.90 -9.51 1.55
CA ASN A 245 5.18 -10.79 2.20
C ASN A 245 4.73 -12.03 1.39
N ILE A 246 4.61 -11.90 0.09
CA ILE A 246 4.32 -13.00 -0.83
C ILE A 246 5.52 -13.15 -1.75
N PHE A 247 5.97 -14.38 -1.97
CA PHE A 247 7.02 -14.66 -2.96
C PHE A 247 6.61 -14.07 -4.32
N HIS A 248 7.51 -13.31 -4.91
CA HIS A 248 7.28 -12.67 -6.19
C HIS A 248 8.20 -13.25 -7.26
N GLN A 249 9.50 -13.27 -6.99
CA GLN A 249 10.48 -13.81 -7.93
C GLN A 249 11.80 -14.14 -7.21
N SER A 250 12.61 -14.98 -7.82
CA SER A 250 14.01 -15.19 -7.44
C SER A 250 14.93 -14.83 -8.59
N MET A 251 16.04 -14.17 -8.27
CA MET A 251 17.11 -13.88 -9.22
C MET A 251 18.18 -14.96 -9.07
N ALA A 252 18.26 -15.83 -10.06
CA ALA A 252 19.23 -16.90 -10.21
C ALA A 252 19.74 -16.92 -11.66
N PRO A 253 20.89 -17.55 -11.95
CA PRO A 253 21.32 -17.78 -13.35
C PRO A 253 20.21 -18.44 -14.16
N VAL A 254 19.97 -17.97 -15.37
CA VAL A 254 18.83 -18.44 -16.20
C VAL A 254 18.91 -19.94 -16.50
N GLU A 255 20.11 -20.54 -16.47
CA GLU A 255 20.29 -21.99 -16.60
C GLU A 255 19.69 -22.80 -15.46
N GLN A 256 19.56 -22.19 -14.29
CA GLN A 256 19.03 -22.81 -13.06
C GLN A 256 17.54 -22.52 -12.88
N LYS A 257 16.98 -21.70 -13.76
CA LYS A 257 15.56 -21.35 -13.73
C LYS A 257 14.69 -22.42 -14.38
N GLU A 258 13.41 -22.36 -14.07
CA GLU A 258 12.40 -23.27 -14.59
C GLU A 258 12.38 -23.25 -16.12
N TYR A 259 12.19 -24.44 -16.73
CA TYR A 259 12.26 -24.64 -18.18
C TYR A 259 11.29 -23.76 -18.97
N PHE A 260 10.18 -23.33 -18.37
CA PHE A 260 9.18 -22.50 -19.06
C PHE A 260 9.72 -21.14 -19.54
N TYR A 261 10.78 -20.59 -18.92
CA TYR A 261 11.44 -19.39 -19.44
C TYR A 261 12.11 -19.59 -20.79
N GLN A 262 12.54 -20.81 -21.06
CA GLN A 262 13.21 -21.16 -22.31
C GLN A 262 12.25 -21.81 -23.34
N TRP A 263 11.03 -22.13 -22.92
CA TRP A 263 10.08 -22.88 -23.72
C TRP A 263 9.73 -22.24 -25.06
N PRO A 264 9.44 -20.92 -25.18
CA PRO A 264 9.16 -20.30 -26.48
C PRO A 264 10.27 -20.53 -27.49
N TYR A 265 11.51 -20.40 -27.07
CA TYR A 265 12.68 -20.55 -27.93
C TYR A 265 12.94 -22.02 -28.32
N SER A 266 12.73 -22.94 -27.39
CA SER A 266 12.89 -24.37 -27.69
C SER A 266 11.79 -24.94 -28.62
N VAL A 267 10.59 -24.38 -28.60
CA VAL A 267 9.47 -24.82 -29.43
C VAL A 267 9.51 -24.19 -30.82
N PHE A 268 9.78 -22.89 -30.89
CA PHE A 268 9.74 -22.14 -32.16
C PHE A 268 11.13 -21.90 -32.79
N GLY A 269 12.20 -22.28 -32.09
CA GLY A 269 13.58 -22.07 -32.51
C GLY A 269 14.12 -20.68 -32.19
N ASP A 270 15.44 -20.51 -32.33
CA ASP A 270 16.16 -19.27 -32.01
C ASP A 270 16.14 -18.26 -33.19
N THR A 271 14.96 -18.00 -33.74
CA THR A 271 14.80 -17.16 -34.94
C THR A 271 14.29 -15.75 -34.65
N PHE A 272 13.95 -15.46 -33.39
CA PHE A 272 13.41 -14.17 -32.98
C PHE A 272 14.50 -13.09 -32.97
N GLN A 273 14.22 -11.95 -33.58
CA GLN A 273 15.12 -10.80 -33.63
C GLN A 273 14.68 -9.72 -32.65
N ASP A 274 13.40 -9.36 -32.65
CA ASP A 274 12.81 -8.32 -31.84
C ASP A 274 11.80 -8.93 -30.87
N VAL A 275 12.11 -8.90 -29.58
CA VAL A 275 11.28 -9.48 -28.52
C VAL A 275 10.76 -8.40 -27.58
N LEU A 276 9.47 -8.43 -27.30
CA LEU A 276 8.83 -7.62 -26.27
C LEU A 276 8.53 -8.47 -25.04
N ILE A 277 8.97 -8.01 -23.87
CA ILE A 277 8.67 -8.64 -22.59
C ILE A 277 7.86 -7.69 -21.74
N LEU A 278 6.63 -8.07 -21.41
CA LEU A 278 5.69 -7.30 -20.59
C LEU A 278 5.68 -7.85 -19.17
N GLY A 279 5.95 -7.01 -18.18
CA GLY A 279 6.17 -7.41 -16.79
C GLY A 279 7.53 -8.08 -16.61
N ALA A 280 8.58 -7.45 -17.15
CA ALA A 280 9.92 -8.03 -17.22
C ALA A 280 10.56 -8.31 -15.83
N GLY A 281 9.99 -7.80 -14.75
CA GLY A 281 10.43 -8.07 -13.39
C GLY A 281 11.88 -7.70 -13.16
N SER A 282 12.67 -8.61 -12.57
CA SER A 282 14.11 -8.44 -12.39
C SER A 282 14.94 -8.88 -13.62
N GLY A 283 14.29 -9.36 -14.70
CA GLY A 283 14.95 -9.62 -15.97
C GLY A 283 15.22 -11.09 -16.31
N THR A 284 14.59 -12.06 -15.64
CA THR A 284 14.81 -13.49 -15.93
C THR A 284 14.39 -13.85 -17.36
N ASP A 285 13.21 -13.39 -17.84
CA ASP A 285 12.78 -13.57 -19.23
C ASP A 285 13.72 -12.89 -20.22
N VAL A 286 14.27 -11.73 -19.83
CA VAL A 286 15.25 -10.99 -20.64
C VAL A 286 16.55 -11.80 -20.77
N ALA A 287 17.04 -12.38 -19.66
CA ALA A 287 18.21 -13.24 -19.67
C ALA A 287 17.99 -14.47 -20.56
N ALA A 288 16.79 -15.05 -20.53
CA ALA A 288 16.43 -16.17 -21.43
C ALA A 288 16.47 -15.74 -22.90
N ALA A 289 15.87 -14.61 -23.26
CA ALA A 289 15.89 -14.07 -24.62
C ALA A 289 17.33 -13.84 -25.14
N LEU A 290 18.16 -13.20 -24.29
CA LEU A 290 19.55 -12.92 -24.63
C LEU A 290 20.38 -14.18 -24.87
N ARG A 291 20.16 -15.23 -24.08
CA ARG A 291 20.82 -16.55 -24.21
C ARG A 291 20.48 -17.21 -25.52
N HIS A 292 19.27 -17.04 -26.02
CA HIS A 292 18.79 -17.57 -27.31
C HIS A 292 19.13 -16.65 -28.50
N GLY A 293 20.02 -15.69 -28.33
CA GLY A 293 20.58 -14.90 -29.40
C GLY A 293 19.68 -13.82 -29.97
N VAL A 294 18.64 -13.40 -29.25
CA VAL A 294 17.75 -12.29 -29.64
C VAL A 294 18.58 -11.02 -29.86
N SER A 295 18.31 -10.33 -30.97
CA SER A 295 19.05 -9.12 -31.37
C SER A 295 18.62 -7.87 -30.59
N HIS A 296 17.34 -7.78 -30.23
CA HIS A 296 16.81 -6.66 -29.49
C HIS A 296 15.68 -7.09 -28.56
N VAL A 297 15.69 -6.58 -27.32
CA VAL A 297 14.66 -6.81 -26.31
C VAL A 297 14.15 -5.49 -25.75
N ASP A 298 12.86 -5.22 -25.91
CA ASP A 298 12.17 -4.18 -25.15
C ASP A 298 11.56 -4.81 -23.88
N ALA A 299 12.07 -4.43 -22.70
CA ALA A 299 11.67 -4.96 -21.41
C ALA A 299 10.84 -3.92 -20.66
N VAL A 300 9.53 -4.14 -20.58
CA VAL A 300 8.58 -3.22 -19.93
C VAL A 300 8.28 -3.71 -18.51
N GLU A 301 8.55 -2.87 -17.53
CA GLU A 301 8.27 -3.14 -16.12
C GLU A 301 7.71 -1.89 -15.45
N ILE A 302 6.63 -2.06 -14.70
CA ILE A 302 5.92 -0.95 -14.07
C ILE A 302 6.64 -0.43 -12.82
N ASP A 303 7.27 -1.32 -12.04
CA ASP A 303 7.87 -0.96 -10.76
C ASP A 303 9.36 -0.58 -10.89
N PRO A 304 9.70 0.71 -10.71
CA PRO A 304 11.08 1.17 -10.83
C PRO A 304 12.02 0.52 -9.79
N ALA A 305 11.50 0.11 -8.62
CA ALA A 305 12.32 -0.55 -7.61
C ALA A 305 12.68 -1.98 -8.03
N ILE A 306 11.78 -2.70 -8.68
CA ILE A 306 12.05 -4.04 -9.24
C ILE A 306 13.10 -3.94 -10.36
N ILE A 307 13.01 -2.94 -11.24
CA ILE A 307 14.04 -2.69 -12.26
C ILE A 307 15.42 -2.46 -11.61
N ARG A 308 15.48 -1.64 -10.55
CA ARG A 308 16.76 -1.40 -9.84
C ARG A 308 17.33 -2.67 -9.24
N LEU A 309 16.48 -3.47 -8.57
CA LEU A 309 16.90 -4.75 -7.99
C LEU A 309 17.43 -5.71 -9.07
N GLY A 310 16.79 -5.78 -10.24
CA GLY A 310 17.27 -6.58 -11.37
C GLY A 310 18.65 -6.12 -11.86
N ARG A 311 18.90 -4.81 -11.93
CA ARG A 311 20.21 -4.27 -12.32
C ARG A 311 21.30 -4.55 -11.29
N GLU A 312 20.95 -4.52 -10.00
CA GLU A 312 21.91 -4.63 -8.91
C GLU A 312 22.23 -6.08 -8.54
N HIS A 313 21.23 -6.97 -8.62
CA HIS A 313 21.31 -8.29 -8.01
C HIS A 313 21.17 -9.46 -8.99
N HIS A 314 20.65 -9.24 -10.21
CA HIS A 314 20.50 -10.37 -11.13
C HIS A 314 21.88 -10.88 -11.61
N PRO A 315 22.20 -12.19 -11.44
CA PRO A 315 23.53 -12.71 -11.73
C PRO A 315 23.92 -12.59 -13.21
N ASP A 316 22.97 -12.75 -14.14
CA ASP A 316 23.21 -12.63 -15.60
C ASP A 316 23.24 -11.18 -16.07
N ARG A 317 22.91 -10.20 -15.22
CA ARG A 317 22.89 -8.76 -15.53
C ARG A 317 22.16 -8.40 -16.83
N PRO A 318 20.96 -8.93 -17.09
CA PRO A 318 20.30 -8.78 -18.39
C PRO A 318 20.01 -7.32 -18.75
N TYR A 319 19.72 -6.48 -17.76
CA TYR A 319 19.44 -5.05 -17.97
C TYR A 319 20.68 -4.20 -18.29
N SER A 320 21.86 -4.78 -18.27
CA SER A 320 23.11 -4.12 -18.65
C SER A 320 23.58 -4.49 -20.09
N ASP A 321 22.88 -5.43 -20.74
CA ASP A 321 23.21 -5.84 -22.12
C ASP A 321 22.76 -4.73 -23.11
N PRO A 322 23.63 -4.34 -24.06
CA PRO A 322 23.31 -3.26 -25.02
C PRO A 322 22.14 -3.58 -25.96
N ARG A 323 21.75 -4.83 -26.07
CA ARG A 323 20.57 -5.27 -26.85
C ARG A 323 19.25 -4.99 -26.12
N VAL A 324 19.27 -4.58 -24.84
CA VAL A 324 18.09 -4.44 -23.99
C VAL A 324 17.73 -2.98 -23.78
N THR A 325 16.51 -2.64 -24.12
CA THR A 325 15.88 -1.36 -23.75
C THR A 325 14.93 -1.59 -22.58
N VAL A 326 15.29 -1.11 -21.40
CA VAL A 326 14.42 -1.19 -20.22
C VAL A 326 13.50 0.01 -20.20
N ILE A 327 12.19 -0.25 -20.15
CA ILE A 327 11.12 0.75 -20.22
C ILE A 327 10.31 0.67 -18.93
N ASN A 328 10.36 1.74 -18.12
CA ASN A 328 9.53 1.84 -16.94
C ASN A 328 8.16 2.42 -17.32
N ASP A 329 7.19 1.54 -17.56
CA ASP A 329 5.85 1.91 -18.00
C ASP A 329 4.83 0.82 -17.65
N ASP A 330 3.56 1.18 -17.64
CA ASP A 330 2.45 0.22 -17.63
C ASP A 330 2.38 -0.53 -18.97
N ALA A 331 2.28 -1.85 -18.92
CA ALA A 331 2.27 -2.69 -20.11
C ALA A 331 1.12 -2.35 -21.08
N ARG A 332 -0.07 -1.99 -20.56
CA ARG A 332 -1.22 -1.60 -21.40
C ARG A 332 -1.00 -0.22 -22.03
N HIS A 333 -0.38 0.70 -21.30
CA HIS A 333 -0.01 2.00 -21.84
C HIS A 333 1.02 1.84 -22.95
N PHE A 334 2.07 1.07 -22.71
CA PHE A 334 3.10 0.78 -23.72
C PHE A 334 2.50 0.15 -24.99
N LEU A 335 1.67 -0.89 -24.88
CA LEU A 335 1.03 -1.55 -26.00
C LEU A 335 0.13 -0.61 -26.83
N ARG A 336 -0.47 0.40 -26.19
CA ARG A 336 -1.32 1.39 -26.87
C ARG A 336 -0.52 2.47 -27.61
N THR A 337 0.71 2.72 -27.18
CA THR A 337 1.53 3.83 -27.67
C THR A 337 2.64 3.40 -28.60
N THR A 338 3.13 2.16 -28.44
CA THR A 338 4.20 1.63 -29.31
C THR A 338 3.74 1.49 -30.76
N ARG A 339 4.65 1.77 -31.68
CA ARG A 339 4.50 1.50 -33.14
C ARG A 339 5.46 0.44 -33.63
N LYS A 340 6.25 -0.15 -32.72
CA LYS A 340 7.18 -1.22 -33.05
C LYS A 340 6.40 -2.52 -33.29
N HIS A 341 6.98 -3.40 -34.11
CA HIS A 341 6.53 -4.77 -34.33
C HIS A 341 7.55 -5.70 -33.69
N TYR A 342 7.07 -6.82 -33.18
CA TYR A 342 7.89 -7.81 -32.50
C TYR A 342 7.61 -9.18 -33.05
N ASP A 343 8.67 -9.99 -33.12
CA ASP A 343 8.58 -11.41 -33.55
C ASP A 343 7.99 -12.27 -32.43
N LEU A 344 8.25 -11.89 -31.18
CA LEU A 344 7.73 -12.56 -30.00
C LEU A 344 7.29 -11.51 -28.95
N VAL A 345 6.12 -11.75 -28.37
CA VAL A 345 5.63 -10.99 -27.21
C VAL A 345 5.46 -11.95 -26.05
N VAL A 346 6.23 -11.75 -24.97
CA VAL A 346 6.17 -12.53 -23.74
C VAL A 346 5.38 -11.76 -22.69
N PHE A 347 4.32 -12.37 -22.17
CA PHE A 347 3.65 -11.94 -20.95
C PHE A 347 4.30 -12.68 -19.78
N ALA A 348 5.25 -12.03 -19.13
CA ALA A 348 6.12 -12.64 -18.15
C ALA A 348 5.40 -12.78 -16.79
N LEU A 349 4.60 -13.87 -16.64
CA LEU A 349 3.90 -14.24 -15.40
C LEU A 349 3.33 -13.03 -14.64
N ILE A 350 2.61 -12.18 -15.38
CA ILE A 350 1.98 -10.98 -14.79
C ILE A 350 0.91 -11.45 -13.82
N ASP A 351 1.29 -11.61 -12.56
CA ASP A 351 0.40 -12.06 -11.50
C ASP A 351 -0.08 -10.88 -10.66
N SER A 352 -1.39 -10.79 -10.50
CA SER A 352 -2.06 -9.76 -9.73
C SER A 352 -2.50 -10.24 -8.34
N LEU A 353 -1.95 -11.33 -7.82
CA LEU A 353 -2.32 -11.88 -6.51
C LEU A 353 -2.17 -10.88 -5.33
N THR A 354 -1.49 -9.76 -5.58
CA THR A 354 -1.17 -8.75 -4.57
C THR A 354 -1.76 -7.37 -4.85
N MET A 355 -2.57 -7.23 -5.90
CA MET A 355 -3.22 -5.95 -6.24
C MET A 355 -4.60 -5.80 -5.63
#